data_9c3b2527f4a5537a92e21f4925b41102
#
_entry.id   9c3b2527f4a5537a92e21f4925b41102
#
_cell.length_a   1.000
_cell.length_b   1.000
_cell.length_c   1.000
_cell.angle_alpha   90.00
_cell.angle_beta   90.00
_cell.angle_gamma   90.00
#
_symmetry.space_group_name_H-M   'P 1'
#
loop_
_entity.id
_entity.type
_entity.pdbx_description
1 polymer ?
#
loop_
_entity_poly.entity_id
_entity_poly.type
_entity_poly.pdbx_seq_one_letter_code
_entity_poly.pdbx_strand_id
1 'polypeptide(L)'
;MVLIVLGFIIFIAINVVVKNNPVAAKFAGAGRILALVFILLGISTACVKQIDAGEIGVKSLFGSIQNDIMGSGLHFINPLLDVKKLDVKTQNYTMSGVNDEGNKAGDDAIKVLTSDGLEVTIDLTVLYRVVGADAPRLLRETGEDYRDKIVRPITRTKIRDNAVYYQAVDLFGSKRDEFQQRIYKSIEDDF
;
A
#
# COMPACT_ATOMS: atom_id res chain seq x y z
N MET A 1 21.61 -1.14 2.17
CA MET A 1 22.01 -1.30 3.58
C MET A 1 23.14 -2.33 3.75
N VAL A 2 23.02 -3.55 3.20
CA VAL A 2 24.04 -4.60 3.36
C VAL A 2 25.45 -4.18 2.94
N LEU A 3 25.59 -3.48 1.78
CA LEU A 3 26.89 -3.01 1.29
C LEU A 3 27.57 -1.98 2.20
N ILE A 4 26.80 -1.11 2.84
CA ILE A 4 27.32 -0.10 3.79
C ILE A 4 27.88 -0.83 5.03
N VAL A 5 27.11 -1.76 5.58
CA VAL A 5 27.53 -2.55 6.75
C VAL A 5 28.78 -3.38 6.43
N LEU A 6 28.81 -4.01 5.27
CA LEU A 6 29.95 -4.80 4.80
C LEU A 6 31.19 -3.92 4.63
N GLY A 7 31.05 -2.73 4.04
CA GLY A 7 32.13 -1.75 3.94
C GLY A 7 32.68 -1.30 5.30
N PHE A 8 31.80 -1.06 6.27
CA PHE A 8 32.20 -0.75 7.66
C PHE A 8 32.92 -1.90 8.33
N ILE A 9 32.45 -3.14 8.18
CA ILE A 9 33.11 -4.33 8.75
C ILE A 9 34.51 -4.50 8.15
N ILE A 10 34.65 -4.37 6.83
CA ILE A 10 35.95 -4.47 6.15
C ILE A 10 36.87 -3.35 6.66
N PHE A 11 36.39 -2.10 6.80
CA PHE A 11 37.19 -1.00 7.30
C PHE A 11 37.68 -1.22 8.70
N ILE A 12 36.83 -1.70 9.61
CA ILE A 12 37.22 -2.03 11.00
C ILE A 12 38.23 -3.20 11.03
N ALA A 13 37.93 -4.27 10.28
CA ALA A 13 38.81 -5.46 10.23
C ALA A 13 40.23 -5.09 9.77
N ILE A 14 40.34 -4.26 8.73
CA ILE A 14 41.66 -3.81 8.24
C ILE A 14 42.42 -3.03 9.34
N ASN A 15 41.75 -2.12 10.06
CA ASN A 15 42.41 -1.36 11.11
C ASN A 15 42.86 -2.22 12.28
N VAL A 16 42.12 -3.28 12.63
CA VAL A 16 42.49 -4.26 13.67
C VAL A 16 43.66 -5.12 13.21
N VAL A 17 43.63 -5.63 11.98
CA VAL A 17 44.68 -6.48 11.43
C VAL A 17 46.02 -5.73 11.28
N VAL A 18 45.96 -4.49 10.81
CA VAL A 18 47.13 -3.64 10.64
C VAL A 18 47.83 -3.33 11.97
N LYS A 19 47.05 -3.18 13.04
CA LYS A 19 47.62 -2.95 14.40
C LYS A 19 48.44 -4.12 14.89
N ASN A 20 48.13 -5.35 14.44
CA ASN A 20 48.72 -6.59 14.94
C ASN A 20 49.77 -7.19 13.97
N ASN A 21 49.85 -6.71 12.69
CA ASN A 21 50.74 -7.27 11.67
C ASN A 21 51.40 -6.20 10.81
N PRO A 22 52.73 -5.99 10.92
CA PRO A 22 53.43 -4.97 10.12
C PRO A 22 53.47 -5.28 8.61
N VAL A 23 53.35 -6.54 8.21
CA VAL A 23 53.29 -6.95 6.81
C VAL A 23 51.95 -6.53 6.17
N ALA A 24 50.85 -6.58 6.91
CA ALA A 24 49.55 -6.17 6.48
C ALA A 24 49.45 -4.64 6.30
N ALA A 25 50.31 -3.88 6.94
CA ALA A 25 50.37 -2.43 6.81
C ALA A 25 50.65 -1.94 5.35
N LYS A 26 51.41 -2.75 4.57
CA LYS A 26 51.69 -2.42 3.16
C LYS A 26 50.45 -2.43 2.27
N PHE A 27 49.47 -3.26 2.61
CA PHE A 27 48.22 -3.38 1.84
C PHE A 27 47.06 -2.63 2.48
N ALA A 28 47.25 -2.00 3.62
CA ALA A 28 46.21 -1.27 4.36
C ALA A 28 45.57 -0.14 3.56
N GLY A 29 46.38 0.57 2.76
CA GLY A 29 45.91 1.66 1.90
C GLY A 29 44.91 1.16 0.88
N ALA A 30 45.25 0.11 0.14
CA ALA A 30 44.36 -0.46 -0.88
C ALA A 30 43.09 -1.03 -0.24
N GLY A 31 43.18 -1.69 0.90
CA GLY A 31 42.01 -2.21 1.61
C GLY A 31 41.08 -1.12 2.14
N ARG A 32 41.58 0.00 2.65
CA ARG A 32 40.78 1.13 3.08
C ARG A 32 40.07 1.80 1.91
N ILE A 33 40.74 1.92 0.76
CA ILE A 33 40.13 2.44 -0.47
C ILE A 33 38.98 1.53 -0.90
N LEU A 34 39.19 0.21 -0.89
CA LEU A 34 38.16 -0.77 -1.23
C LEU A 34 36.95 -0.63 -0.29
N ALA A 35 37.19 -0.53 1.02
CA ALA A 35 36.12 -0.35 2.00
C ALA A 35 35.31 0.95 1.75
N LEU A 36 36.00 2.07 1.44
CA LEU A 36 35.36 3.35 1.08
C LEU A 36 34.52 3.22 -0.20
N VAL A 37 35.01 2.50 -1.20
CA VAL A 37 34.26 2.25 -2.45
C VAL A 37 32.97 1.48 -2.14
N PHE A 38 33.02 0.47 -1.29
CA PHE A 38 31.81 -0.29 -0.88
C PHE A 38 30.81 0.59 -0.11
N ILE A 39 31.28 1.48 0.76
CA ILE A 39 30.42 2.44 1.47
C ILE A 39 29.77 3.41 0.48
N LEU A 40 30.54 4.00 -0.43
CA LEU A 40 30.00 4.92 -1.44
C LEU A 40 28.99 4.26 -2.37
N LEU A 41 29.27 3.07 -2.85
CA LEU A 41 28.34 2.29 -3.67
C LEU A 41 27.06 1.95 -2.87
N GLY A 42 27.20 1.59 -1.60
CA GLY A 42 26.06 1.31 -0.74
C GLY A 42 25.17 2.53 -0.51
N ILE A 43 25.75 3.72 -0.32
CA ILE A 43 25.01 4.98 -0.20
C ILE A 43 24.33 5.31 -1.53
N SER A 44 25.04 5.20 -2.65
CA SER A 44 24.48 5.50 -3.98
C SER A 44 23.26 4.63 -4.28
N THR A 45 23.30 3.34 -3.97
CA THR A 45 22.15 2.44 -4.16
C THR A 45 21.00 2.72 -3.20
N ALA A 46 21.28 3.23 -1.99
CA ALA A 46 20.25 3.62 -1.04
C ALA A 46 19.51 4.91 -1.45
N CYS A 47 20.18 5.80 -2.17
CA CYS A 47 19.59 7.04 -2.66
C CYS A 47 18.64 6.86 -3.85
N VAL A 48 18.68 5.70 -4.53
CA VAL A 48 17.87 5.46 -5.72
C VAL A 48 16.62 4.66 -5.32
N LYS A 49 15.46 5.18 -5.67
CA LYS A 49 14.16 4.49 -5.52
C LYS A 49 13.44 4.45 -6.86
N GLN A 50 12.98 3.28 -7.22
CA GLN A 50 12.16 3.06 -8.39
C GLN A 50 10.70 2.92 -7.98
N ILE A 51 9.82 3.64 -8.68
CA ILE A 51 8.37 3.56 -8.56
C ILE A 51 7.84 3.04 -9.88
N ASP A 52 7.08 1.97 -9.82
CA ASP A 52 6.60 1.28 -11.00
C ASP A 52 5.41 2.02 -11.64
N ALA A 53 5.13 1.73 -12.91
CA ALA A 53 4.02 2.34 -13.63
C ALA A 53 2.69 1.98 -12.96
N GLY A 54 1.86 3.01 -12.69
CA GLY A 54 0.59 2.86 -11.98
C GLY A 54 0.71 2.82 -10.47
N GLU A 55 1.90 3.09 -9.94
CA GLU A 55 2.15 3.35 -8.53
C GLU A 55 2.58 4.79 -8.30
N ILE A 56 2.37 5.25 -7.08
CA ILE A 56 2.93 6.50 -6.56
C ILE A 56 3.70 6.22 -5.28
N GLY A 57 4.75 7.01 -5.05
CA GLY A 57 5.52 6.98 -3.83
C GLY A 57 5.20 8.18 -2.94
N VAL A 58 4.89 7.90 -1.69
CA VAL A 58 4.74 8.94 -0.65
C VAL A 58 5.93 8.86 0.28
N LYS A 59 6.62 9.98 0.46
CA LYS A 59 7.81 10.06 1.30
C LYS A 59 7.42 10.05 2.78
N SER A 60 8.14 9.28 3.57
CA SER A 60 8.03 9.26 5.03
C SER A 60 9.41 9.47 5.66
N LEU A 61 9.51 10.40 6.60
CA LEU A 61 10.72 10.65 7.36
C LEU A 61 10.47 10.28 8.83
N PHE A 62 11.11 9.23 9.30
CA PHE A 62 10.94 8.72 10.67
C PHE A 62 9.48 8.54 11.09
N GLY A 63 8.63 8.06 10.17
CA GLY A 63 7.19 7.86 10.40
C GLY A 63 6.32 9.08 10.09
N SER A 64 6.90 10.26 9.86
CA SER A 64 6.15 11.44 9.43
C SER A 64 5.93 11.42 7.93
N ILE A 65 4.68 11.32 7.51
CA ILE A 65 4.28 11.30 6.08
C ILE A 65 4.32 12.72 5.53
N GLN A 66 5.08 12.91 4.46
CA GLN A 66 5.19 14.19 3.75
C GLN A 66 4.10 14.32 2.68
N ASN A 67 3.72 15.55 2.34
CA ASN A 67 2.71 15.80 1.30
C ASN A 67 3.26 15.66 -0.12
N ASP A 68 4.57 15.45 -0.24
CA ASP A 68 5.26 15.36 -1.53
C ASP A 68 5.08 13.96 -2.12
N ILE A 69 4.62 13.90 -3.36
CA ILE A 69 4.29 12.68 -4.08
C ILE A 69 5.31 12.47 -5.20
N MET A 70 5.78 11.25 -5.32
CA MET A 70 6.64 10.83 -6.43
C MET A 70 5.84 10.00 -7.42
N GLY A 71 5.85 10.40 -8.69
CA GLY A 71 5.26 9.61 -9.78
C GLY A 71 6.10 8.38 -10.13
N SER A 72 5.64 7.64 -11.14
CA SER A 72 6.38 6.51 -11.70
C SER A 72 7.73 6.95 -12.28
N GLY A 73 8.75 6.12 -12.13
CA GLY A 73 10.10 6.34 -12.62
C GLY A 73 11.18 6.15 -11.57
N LEU A 74 12.39 6.62 -11.91
CA LEU A 74 13.56 6.55 -11.07
C LEU A 74 13.76 7.89 -10.32
N HIS A 75 13.84 7.81 -9.01
CA HIS A 75 13.98 9.01 -8.15
C HIS A 75 15.24 8.92 -7.30
N PHE A 76 15.92 10.06 -7.19
CA PHE A 76 17.00 10.23 -6.24
C PHE A 76 16.47 10.90 -4.98
N ILE A 77 16.59 10.20 -3.86
CA ILE A 77 16.08 10.67 -2.57
C ILE A 77 17.15 10.57 -1.48
N ASN A 78 16.95 11.27 -0.39
CA ASN A 78 17.77 11.08 0.81
C ASN A 78 17.58 9.65 1.33
N PRO A 79 18.67 8.89 1.61
CA PRO A 79 18.61 7.50 2.06
C PRO A 79 17.91 7.32 3.42
N LEU A 80 17.68 8.40 4.18
CA LEU A 80 16.92 8.39 5.44
C LEU A 80 15.41 8.44 5.23
N LEU A 81 14.95 8.74 4.00
CA LEU A 81 13.54 8.74 3.66
C LEU A 81 13.10 7.31 3.35
N ASP A 82 12.00 6.91 3.94
CA ASP A 82 11.23 5.74 3.50
C ASP A 82 10.19 6.15 2.47
N VAL A 83 9.89 5.26 1.53
CA VAL A 83 8.91 5.50 0.47
C VAL A 83 7.80 4.46 0.58
N LYS A 84 6.61 4.92 0.90
CA LYS A 84 5.40 4.12 0.88
C LYS A 84 4.83 4.14 -0.52
N LYS A 85 4.71 2.97 -1.15
CA LYS A 85 4.13 2.83 -2.49
C LYS A 85 2.64 2.55 -2.39
N LEU A 86 1.86 3.26 -3.17
CA LEU A 86 0.42 3.04 -3.33
C LEU A 86 0.08 2.79 -4.79
N ASP A 87 -0.70 1.76 -5.04
CA ASP A 87 -1.25 1.47 -6.37
C ASP A 87 -2.41 2.43 -6.67
N VAL A 88 -2.31 3.18 -7.77
CA VAL A 88 -3.33 4.12 -8.24
C VAL A 88 -4.13 3.59 -9.43
N LYS A 89 -3.88 2.35 -9.84
CA LYS A 89 -4.70 1.66 -10.82
C LYS A 89 -6.08 1.36 -10.24
N THR A 90 -7.03 1.07 -11.11
CA THR A 90 -8.32 0.54 -10.69
C THR A 90 -8.13 -0.82 -10.04
N GLN A 91 -8.58 -0.94 -8.80
CA GLN A 91 -8.56 -2.15 -8.00
C GLN A 91 -9.99 -2.62 -7.75
N ASN A 92 -10.14 -3.88 -7.42
CA ASN A 92 -11.42 -4.45 -7.02
C ASN A 92 -11.37 -4.89 -5.56
N TYR A 93 -12.52 -4.84 -4.90
CA TYR A 93 -12.76 -5.49 -3.62
C TYR A 93 -14.04 -6.30 -3.72
N THR A 94 -13.92 -7.62 -3.63
CA THR A 94 -15.04 -8.55 -3.74
C THR A 94 -15.42 -9.09 -2.36
N MET A 95 -16.69 -8.95 -2.04
CA MET A 95 -17.34 -9.55 -0.86
C MET A 95 -18.29 -10.62 -1.37
N SER A 96 -17.99 -11.87 -1.10
CA SER A 96 -18.77 -13.04 -1.56
C SER A 96 -18.96 -14.04 -0.46
N GLY A 97 -20.08 -14.76 -0.51
CA GLY A 97 -20.35 -15.93 0.34
C GLY A 97 -19.70 -17.21 -0.17
N VAL A 98 -19.18 -17.20 -1.38
CA VAL A 98 -18.48 -18.34 -1.97
C VAL A 98 -17.03 -18.35 -1.50
N ASN A 99 -16.58 -19.48 -0.97
CA ASN A 99 -15.19 -19.65 -0.57
C ASN A 99 -14.27 -19.43 -1.77
N ASP A 100 -13.16 -18.71 -1.53
CA ASP A 100 -12.10 -18.43 -2.50
C ASP A 100 -12.48 -17.45 -3.65
N GLU A 101 -13.69 -16.88 -3.66
CA GLU A 101 -14.10 -15.87 -4.64
C GLU A 101 -13.89 -14.42 -4.12
N GLY A 102 -14.00 -14.22 -2.81
CA GLY A 102 -13.85 -12.91 -2.15
C GLY A 102 -12.40 -12.57 -1.78
N ASN A 103 -12.18 -11.30 -1.41
CA ASN A 103 -10.89 -10.85 -0.88
C ASN A 103 -10.58 -11.38 0.53
N LYS A 104 -11.60 -11.89 1.23
CA LYS A 104 -11.45 -12.58 2.52
C LYS A 104 -11.84 -14.05 2.39
N ALA A 105 -11.08 -14.89 3.07
CA ALA A 105 -11.42 -16.31 3.18
C ALA A 105 -12.71 -16.47 4.00
N GLY A 106 -13.59 -17.37 3.54
CA GLY A 106 -14.88 -17.67 4.18
C GLY A 106 -16.03 -16.79 3.67
N ASP A 107 -17.19 -16.89 4.34
CA ASP A 107 -18.39 -16.12 4.02
C ASP A 107 -18.21 -14.63 4.37
N ASP A 108 -17.99 -13.79 3.37
CA ASP A 108 -17.94 -12.32 3.48
C ASP A 108 -19.11 -11.64 2.75
N ALA A 109 -20.14 -12.39 2.33
CA ALA A 109 -21.35 -11.83 1.73
C ALA A 109 -22.02 -10.81 2.65
N ILE A 110 -22.77 -9.92 2.05
CA ILE A 110 -23.46 -8.86 2.78
C ILE A 110 -24.90 -9.31 3.03
N LYS A 111 -25.24 -9.56 4.30
CA LYS A 111 -26.61 -9.83 4.71
C LYS A 111 -27.32 -8.53 5.01
N VAL A 112 -28.44 -8.31 4.34
CA VAL A 112 -29.27 -7.11 4.44
C VAL A 112 -30.70 -7.47 4.75
N LEU A 113 -31.40 -6.58 5.44
CA LEU A 113 -32.82 -6.68 5.68
C LEU A 113 -33.56 -5.75 4.70
N THR A 114 -34.53 -6.28 3.98
CA THR A 114 -35.35 -5.57 3.01
C THR A 114 -36.56 -4.90 3.67
N SER A 115 -37.27 -4.03 2.94
CA SER A 115 -38.45 -3.31 3.46
C SER A 115 -39.62 -4.23 3.89
N ASP A 116 -39.68 -5.41 3.35
CA ASP A 116 -40.65 -6.46 3.68
C ASP A 116 -40.17 -7.42 4.80
N GLY A 117 -39.04 -7.11 5.43
CA GLY A 117 -38.49 -7.84 6.57
C GLY A 117 -37.80 -9.16 6.21
N LEU A 118 -37.49 -9.38 4.94
CA LEU A 118 -36.75 -10.56 4.49
C LEU A 118 -35.23 -10.31 4.53
N GLU A 119 -34.48 -11.33 4.94
CA GLU A 119 -33.01 -11.30 4.84
C GLU A 119 -32.59 -11.72 3.42
N VAL A 120 -31.80 -10.87 2.79
CA VAL A 120 -31.22 -11.13 1.47
C VAL A 120 -29.70 -11.11 1.59
N THR A 121 -29.04 -12.09 0.98
CA THR A 121 -27.58 -12.17 0.87
C THR A 121 -27.14 -11.58 -0.46
N ILE A 122 -26.21 -10.62 -0.42
CA ILE A 122 -25.71 -9.89 -1.59
C ILE A 122 -24.21 -10.12 -1.70
N ASP A 123 -23.79 -10.63 -2.84
CA ASP A 123 -22.40 -10.65 -3.26
C ASP A 123 -22.12 -9.37 -4.08
N LEU A 124 -21.02 -8.72 -3.80
CA LEU A 124 -20.68 -7.44 -4.43
C LEU A 124 -19.19 -7.31 -4.71
N THR A 125 -18.87 -6.80 -5.88
CA THR A 125 -17.54 -6.32 -6.23
C THR A 125 -17.58 -4.81 -6.40
N VAL A 126 -16.73 -4.09 -5.64
CA VAL A 126 -16.53 -2.66 -5.77
C VAL A 126 -15.24 -2.41 -6.54
N LEU A 127 -15.33 -1.58 -7.57
CA LEU A 127 -14.16 -1.06 -8.27
C LEU A 127 -13.83 0.33 -7.71
N TYR A 128 -12.59 0.54 -7.31
CA TYR A 128 -12.12 1.80 -6.75
C TYR A 128 -10.68 2.08 -7.19
N ARG A 129 -10.24 3.30 -7.02
CA ARG A 129 -8.85 3.71 -7.23
C ARG A 129 -8.46 4.79 -6.23
N VAL A 130 -7.19 4.82 -5.86
CA VAL A 130 -6.64 5.89 -5.04
C VAL A 130 -6.41 7.13 -5.90
N VAL A 131 -6.92 8.28 -5.46
CA VAL A 131 -6.59 9.57 -6.05
C VAL A 131 -5.18 9.96 -5.59
N GLY A 132 -4.24 10.03 -6.53
CA GLY A 132 -2.82 10.23 -6.21
C GLY A 132 -2.57 11.46 -5.33
N ALA A 133 -3.28 12.58 -5.58
CA ALA A 133 -3.13 13.80 -4.81
C ALA A 133 -3.48 13.63 -3.31
N ASP A 134 -4.44 12.76 -3.00
CA ASP A 134 -4.91 12.50 -1.63
C ASP A 134 -4.17 11.37 -0.91
N ALA A 135 -3.27 10.67 -1.61
CA ALA A 135 -2.53 9.55 -1.06
C ALA A 135 -1.78 9.85 0.26
N PRO A 136 -1.12 11.02 0.44
CA PRO A 136 -0.49 11.35 1.71
C PRO A 136 -1.49 11.48 2.86
N ARG A 137 -2.68 12.03 2.59
CA ARG A 137 -3.76 12.13 3.57
C ARG A 137 -4.29 10.75 3.94
N LEU A 138 -4.58 9.93 2.94
CA LEU A 138 -5.03 8.56 3.11
C LEU A 138 -4.08 7.75 3.99
N LEU A 139 -2.78 7.82 3.73
CA LEU A 139 -1.77 7.12 4.52
C LEU A 139 -1.68 7.63 5.96
N ARG A 140 -1.85 8.93 6.20
CA ARG A 140 -1.83 9.50 7.56
C ARG A 140 -3.03 9.09 8.38
N GLU A 141 -4.22 9.11 7.78
CA GLU A 141 -5.48 8.89 8.48
C GLU A 141 -5.79 7.40 8.65
N THR A 142 -5.46 6.61 7.65
CA THR A 142 -5.90 5.21 7.58
C THR A 142 -4.75 4.21 7.56
N GLY A 143 -3.62 4.60 6.94
CA GLY A 143 -2.49 3.71 6.69
C GLY A 143 -2.64 2.92 5.39
N GLU A 144 -1.83 1.86 5.24
CA GLU A 144 -1.82 1.02 4.03
C GLU A 144 -3.07 0.12 3.93
N ASP A 145 -3.75 -0.13 5.05
CA ASP A 145 -4.91 -1.03 5.16
C ASP A 145 -6.25 -0.33 4.83
N TYR A 146 -6.23 0.74 4.03
CA TYR A 146 -7.43 1.53 3.71
C TYR A 146 -8.57 0.71 3.09
N ARG A 147 -8.26 -0.39 2.40
CA ARG A 147 -9.27 -1.31 1.84
C ARG A 147 -10.17 -1.89 2.93
N ASP A 148 -9.56 -2.41 3.99
CA ASP A 148 -10.29 -3.04 5.09
C ASP A 148 -10.90 -2.02 6.07
N LYS A 149 -10.31 -0.84 6.17
CA LYS A 149 -10.74 0.21 7.11
C LYS A 149 -11.75 1.21 6.52
N ILE A 150 -11.73 1.43 5.20
CA ILE A 150 -12.57 2.40 4.50
C ILE A 150 -13.47 1.69 3.48
N VAL A 151 -12.89 1.09 2.42
CA VAL A 151 -13.66 0.57 1.29
C VAL A 151 -14.71 -0.45 1.74
N ARG A 152 -14.29 -1.45 2.49
CA ARG A 152 -15.16 -2.53 2.96
C ARG A 152 -16.28 -2.04 3.90
N PRO A 153 -16.00 -1.30 4.99
CA PRO A 153 -17.06 -0.87 5.91
C PRO A 153 -18.05 0.11 5.28
N ILE A 154 -17.58 1.10 4.52
CA ILE A 154 -18.45 2.07 3.84
C ILE A 154 -19.38 1.33 2.89
N THR A 155 -18.86 0.47 2.03
CA THR A 155 -19.66 -0.30 1.08
C THR A 155 -20.73 -1.13 1.78
N ARG A 156 -20.37 -1.86 2.85
CA ARG A 156 -21.33 -2.67 3.62
C ARG A 156 -22.43 -1.83 4.25
N THR A 157 -22.08 -0.67 4.80
CA THR A 157 -23.04 0.25 5.41
C THR A 157 -23.98 0.80 4.36
N LYS A 158 -23.46 1.31 3.24
CA LYS A 158 -24.29 1.90 2.18
C LYS A 158 -25.26 0.90 1.56
N ILE A 159 -24.83 -0.35 1.40
CA ILE A 159 -25.73 -1.41 0.89
C ILE A 159 -26.86 -1.68 1.89
N ARG A 160 -26.54 -1.80 3.18
CA ARG A 160 -27.56 -2.05 4.21
C ARG A 160 -28.55 -0.88 4.31
N ASP A 161 -28.05 0.35 4.31
CA ASP A 161 -28.86 1.57 4.39
C ASP A 161 -29.80 1.74 3.22
N ASN A 162 -29.39 1.29 2.03
CA ASN A 162 -30.21 1.39 0.83
C ASN A 162 -31.16 0.20 0.65
N ALA A 163 -30.84 -0.98 1.15
CA ALA A 163 -31.65 -2.18 1.01
C ALA A 163 -33.03 -2.05 1.68
N VAL A 164 -33.13 -1.31 2.78
CA VAL A 164 -34.38 -1.11 3.53
C VAL A 164 -35.47 -0.40 2.76
N TYR A 165 -35.15 0.25 1.63
CA TYR A 165 -36.12 0.92 0.76
C TYR A 165 -36.71 0.03 -0.31
N TYR A 166 -36.23 -1.20 -0.47
CA TYR A 166 -36.65 -2.15 -1.52
C TYR A 166 -37.20 -3.44 -0.90
N GLN A 167 -38.18 -4.02 -1.57
CA GLN A 167 -38.64 -5.37 -1.26
C GLN A 167 -37.66 -6.40 -1.82
N ALA A 168 -37.61 -7.58 -1.22
CA ALA A 168 -36.70 -8.63 -1.68
C ALA A 168 -36.91 -8.96 -3.16
N VAL A 169 -38.13 -9.03 -3.63
CA VAL A 169 -38.48 -9.31 -5.04
C VAL A 169 -37.94 -8.23 -5.99
N ASP A 170 -37.90 -6.98 -5.56
CA ASP A 170 -37.38 -5.85 -6.36
C ASP A 170 -35.87 -5.96 -6.59
N LEU A 171 -35.13 -6.45 -5.59
CA LEU A 171 -33.66 -6.64 -5.67
C LEU A 171 -33.25 -7.74 -6.66
N PHE A 172 -34.09 -8.73 -6.84
CA PHE A 172 -33.86 -9.81 -7.83
C PHE A 172 -34.46 -9.48 -9.20
N GLY A 173 -35.37 -8.52 -9.28
CA GLY A 173 -36.21 -8.25 -10.44
C GLY A 173 -36.00 -6.88 -11.05
N SER A 174 -37.14 -6.16 -11.22
CA SER A 174 -37.23 -4.95 -12.04
C SER A 174 -36.47 -3.75 -11.52
N LYS A 175 -36.18 -3.67 -10.22
CA LYS A 175 -35.49 -2.51 -9.61
C LYS A 175 -34.02 -2.76 -9.26
N ARG A 176 -33.47 -3.86 -9.73
CA ARG A 176 -32.05 -4.21 -9.47
C ARG A 176 -31.10 -3.11 -9.96
N ASP A 177 -31.33 -2.58 -11.16
CA ASP A 177 -30.47 -1.53 -11.75
C ASP A 177 -30.63 -0.20 -10.99
N GLU A 178 -31.86 0.14 -10.56
CA GLU A 178 -32.11 1.32 -9.73
C GLU A 178 -31.39 1.22 -8.38
N PHE A 179 -31.46 0.06 -7.73
CA PHE A 179 -30.76 -0.23 -6.49
C PHE A 179 -29.24 -0.10 -6.67
N GLN A 180 -28.70 -0.68 -7.74
CA GLN A 180 -27.27 -0.58 -8.04
C GLN A 180 -26.82 0.87 -8.26
N GLN A 181 -27.56 1.66 -9.02
CA GLN A 181 -27.25 3.07 -9.25
C GLN A 181 -27.33 3.89 -7.96
N ARG A 182 -28.32 3.62 -7.11
CA ARG A 182 -28.47 4.28 -5.82
C ARG A 182 -27.31 3.98 -4.88
N ILE A 183 -26.88 2.71 -4.80
CA ILE A 183 -25.71 2.32 -4.03
C ILE A 183 -24.45 3.00 -4.56
N TYR A 184 -24.24 2.95 -5.88
CA TYR A 184 -23.09 3.58 -6.53
C TYR A 184 -22.98 5.06 -6.13
N LYS A 185 -24.06 5.83 -6.29
CA LYS A 185 -24.10 7.25 -5.92
C LYS A 185 -23.85 7.46 -4.43
N SER A 186 -24.47 6.63 -3.58
CA SER A 186 -24.29 6.70 -2.12
C SER A 186 -22.87 6.38 -1.65
N ILE A 187 -22.15 5.54 -2.39
CA ILE A 187 -20.74 5.22 -2.11
C ILE A 187 -19.85 6.36 -2.65
N GLU A 188 -20.12 6.86 -3.85
CA GLU A 188 -19.34 7.94 -4.47
C GLU A 188 -19.33 9.21 -3.62
N ASP A 189 -20.45 9.54 -2.97
CA ASP A 189 -20.57 10.72 -2.10
C ASP A 189 -19.70 10.62 -0.82
N ASP A 190 -19.28 9.43 -0.40
CA ASP A 190 -18.50 9.18 0.83
C ASP A 190 -16.99 8.94 0.58
N PHE A 191 -16.57 8.82 -0.70
CA PHE A 191 -15.18 8.59 -1.09
C PHE A 191 -14.50 9.86 -1.62
#